data_bb05864d736128d2e85bc672e8b91507
#
_entry.id   bb05864d736128d2e85bc672e8b91507
#
_cell.length_a   1.000
_cell.length_b   1.000
_cell.length_c   1.000
_cell.angle_alpha   90.00
_cell.angle_beta   90.00
_cell.angle_gamma   90.00
#
_symmetry.space_group_name_H-M   'P 1'
#
loop_
_entity.id
_entity.type
_entity.pdbx_description
1 polymer ?
#
loop_
_entity_poly.entity_id
_entity_poly.type
_entity_poly.pdbx_seq_one_letter_code
_entity_poly.pdbx_strand_id
1 'polypeptide(L)'
;MNTPDRQEFAIKLKRLRAFLKKEGYNAALMGTAANFSWLSCGGKNKVLLNTDYGVSVLLVTQERLVCVANTMDARRLAEQELAGLGFELESLKWYAEPVAAHAQKLAGRGRLLADMPLPGAGAGAEVNFQKFYAVHYPLTDPEILRYRAMGRDAEEVMRRVADQTRPGLSGLDVETLLLTEFAAKKLNVTCLIVGSDEEIWNYRHPLPSPKKIEKQLMLVLAVERHGLNVPITRMVWFGGEPPAETARRFQAVTNIAARTIAACRPGVRFADLLARQKGWYAAEGFAEETENHFMGGITGYIPNDSSLCLDDSAVIQERQAFNWFITITGANTEDTMITTERGPELVTCTGRWPRKPIEVEGLTLELPQVLLK
;
A
#
# COMPACT_ATOMS: atom_id res chain seq x y z
N MET A 1 4.54 -10.08 20.79
CA MET A 1 3.52 -9.02 20.84
C MET A 1 4.20 -7.74 20.41
N ASN A 2 3.57 -6.96 19.54
CA ASN A 2 4.12 -5.66 19.12
C ASN A 2 3.71 -4.65 20.21
N THR A 3 4.67 -4.21 21.03
CA THR A 3 4.38 -3.11 21.97
C THR A 3 4.32 -1.84 21.15
N PRO A 4 3.17 -1.12 21.14
CA PRO A 4 3.06 0.10 20.37
C PRO A 4 4.11 1.12 20.77
N ASP A 5 4.72 1.79 19.79
CA ASP A 5 5.66 2.86 20.05
C ASP A 5 4.90 4.11 20.53
N ARG A 6 5.09 4.46 21.80
CA ARG A 6 4.38 5.60 22.43
C ARG A 6 4.77 6.95 21.82
N GLN A 7 5.99 7.09 21.33
CA GLN A 7 6.43 8.34 20.70
C GLN A 7 5.80 8.50 19.32
N GLU A 8 5.78 7.42 18.53
CA GLU A 8 5.07 7.37 17.26
C GLU A 8 3.58 7.68 17.45
N PHE A 9 2.94 7.02 18.42
CA PHE A 9 1.53 7.27 18.75
C PHE A 9 1.26 8.74 19.09
N ALA A 10 2.10 9.35 19.94
CA ALA A 10 1.95 10.74 20.33
C ALA A 10 2.03 11.71 19.14
N ILE A 11 2.94 11.44 18.18
CA ILE A 11 3.05 12.20 16.94
C ILE A 11 1.76 12.10 16.11
N LYS A 12 1.27 10.87 15.90
CA LYS A 12 0.06 10.60 15.10
C LYS A 12 -1.19 11.19 15.74
N LEU A 13 -1.34 11.02 17.04
CA LEU A 13 -2.47 11.61 17.79
C LEU A 13 -2.46 13.13 17.72
N LYS A 14 -1.29 13.77 17.89
CA LYS A 14 -1.15 15.22 17.76
C LYS A 14 -1.58 15.71 16.37
N ARG A 15 -1.16 15.00 15.31
CA ARG A 15 -1.57 15.33 13.93
C ARG A 15 -3.07 15.21 13.73
N LEU A 16 -3.67 14.11 14.17
CA LEU A 16 -5.10 13.88 14.04
C LEU A 16 -5.90 14.96 14.79
N ARG A 17 -5.54 15.27 16.03
CA ARG A 17 -6.20 16.32 16.81
C ARG A 17 -6.06 17.71 16.19
N ALA A 18 -4.88 18.05 15.68
CA ALA A 18 -4.65 19.30 14.97
C ALA A 18 -5.49 19.40 13.70
N PHE A 19 -5.59 18.32 12.93
CA PHE A 19 -6.43 18.23 11.74
C PHE A 19 -7.93 18.41 12.12
N LEU A 20 -8.43 17.67 13.10
CA LEU A 20 -9.82 17.79 13.54
C LEU A 20 -10.14 19.23 13.95
N LYS A 21 -9.25 19.87 14.73
CA LYS A 21 -9.42 21.27 15.15
C LYS A 21 -9.44 22.23 13.95
N LYS A 22 -8.52 22.06 13.01
CA LYS A 22 -8.39 22.89 11.80
C LYS A 22 -9.65 22.80 10.93
N GLU A 23 -10.16 21.58 10.72
CA GLU A 23 -11.31 21.31 9.85
C GLU A 23 -12.67 21.48 10.58
N GLY A 24 -12.66 21.79 11.87
CA GLY A 24 -13.87 22.02 12.68
C GLY A 24 -14.65 20.75 13.01
N TYR A 25 -13.97 19.59 13.11
CA TYR A 25 -14.56 18.35 13.59
C TYR A 25 -14.43 18.22 15.11
N ASN A 26 -15.50 17.75 15.75
CA ASN A 26 -15.52 17.45 17.18
C ASN A 26 -14.87 16.11 17.49
N ALA A 27 -15.01 15.15 16.60
CA ALA A 27 -14.42 13.81 16.76
C ALA A 27 -14.14 13.12 15.43
N ALA A 28 -13.21 12.15 15.48
CA ALA A 28 -13.00 11.14 14.46
C ALA A 28 -13.54 9.78 14.94
N LEU A 29 -14.21 9.05 14.05
CA LEU A 29 -14.69 7.69 14.23
C LEU A 29 -13.95 6.80 13.21
N MET A 30 -13.04 5.97 13.70
CA MET A 30 -12.12 5.18 12.87
C MET A 30 -12.44 3.70 13.06
N GLY A 31 -13.14 3.12 12.10
CA GLY A 31 -13.56 1.71 12.11
C GLY A 31 -12.87 0.85 11.06
N THR A 32 -12.10 1.45 10.14
CA THR A 32 -11.31 0.67 9.16
C THR A 32 -10.06 0.08 9.80
N ALA A 33 -9.62 -1.07 9.29
CA ALA A 33 -8.38 -1.69 9.72
C ALA A 33 -7.16 -0.79 9.43
N ALA A 34 -7.19 -0.07 8.32
CA ALA A 34 -6.14 0.86 7.91
C ALA A 34 -5.91 1.96 8.96
N ASN A 35 -6.97 2.70 9.31
CA ASN A 35 -6.86 3.79 10.28
C ASN A 35 -6.64 3.30 11.71
N PHE A 36 -7.19 2.13 12.08
CA PHE A 36 -6.85 1.49 13.34
C PHE A 36 -5.35 1.19 13.43
N SER A 37 -4.80 0.51 12.41
CA SER A 37 -3.37 0.17 12.37
C SER A 37 -2.49 1.42 12.35
N TRP A 38 -2.90 2.48 11.62
CA TRP A 38 -2.17 3.73 11.59
C TRP A 38 -2.06 4.34 12.99
N LEU A 39 -3.19 4.55 13.67
CA LEU A 39 -3.19 5.22 14.98
C LEU A 39 -2.56 4.35 16.07
N SER A 40 -2.80 3.04 16.05
CA SER A 40 -2.23 2.10 17.04
C SER A 40 -0.80 1.67 16.74
N CYS A 41 -0.11 2.28 15.74
CA CYS A 41 1.27 1.95 15.34
C CYS A 41 1.47 0.50 14.91
N GLY A 42 0.50 -0.05 14.19
CA GLY A 42 0.56 -1.39 13.61
C GLY A 42 -0.30 -2.45 14.31
N GLY A 43 -1.20 -2.04 15.19
CA GLY A 43 -2.18 -2.95 15.82
C GLY A 43 -3.21 -3.50 14.82
N LYS A 44 -3.89 -4.56 15.20
CA LYS A 44 -4.82 -5.32 14.35
C LYS A 44 -6.22 -5.39 14.96
N ASN A 45 -7.22 -4.85 14.25
CA ASN A 45 -8.62 -4.96 14.64
C ASN A 45 -9.46 -5.81 13.67
N LYS A 46 -8.82 -6.56 12.75
CA LYS A 46 -9.50 -7.50 11.84
C LYS A 46 -9.52 -8.91 12.41
N VAL A 47 -10.64 -9.59 12.23
CA VAL A 47 -10.81 -11.03 12.43
C VAL A 47 -11.14 -11.68 11.08
N LEU A 48 -12.09 -11.09 10.34
CA LEU A 48 -12.37 -11.48 8.95
C LEU A 48 -11.36 -10.81 8.03
N LEU A 49 -10.65 -11.60 7.21
CA LEU A 49 -9.57 -11.10 6.37
C LEU A 49 -10.07 -10.43 5.08
N ASN A 50 -11.27 -10.75 4.64
CA ASN A 50 -11.88 -10.29 3.38
C ASN A 50 -12.71 -9.00 3.52
N THR A 51 -12.47 -8.19 4.53
CA THR A 51 -13.13 -6.89 4.74
C THR A 51 -12.12 -5.83 5.12
N ASP A 52 -12.41 -4.57 4.80
CA ASP A 52 -11.62 -3.42 5.24
C ASP A 52 -12.04 -2.92 6.63
N TYR A 53 -13.17 -3.40 7.13
CA TYR A 53 -13.71 -3.00 8.44
C TYR A 53 -13.14 -3.84 9.56
N GLY A 54 -12.82 -3.18 10.66
CA GLY A 54 -12.42 -3.82 11.91
C GLY A 54 -13.59 -4.23 12.78
N VAL A 55 -13.29 -4.94 13.86
CA VAL A 55 -14.27 -5.36 14.90
C VAL A 55 -14.46 -4.30 15.98
N SER A 56 -13.87 -3.11 15.81
CA SER A 56 -13.94 -1.99 16.75
C SER A 56 -13.99 -0.65 16.03
N VAL A 57 -14.44 0.37 16.74
CA VAL A 57 -14.33 1.77 16.32
C VAL A 57 -13.51 2.54 17.35
N LEU A 58 -12.45 3.23 16.90
CA LEU A 58 -11.74 4.19 17.72
C LEU A 58 -12.46 5.56 17.62
N LEU A 59 -12.88 6.08 18.76
CA LEU A 59 -13.35 7.45 18.90
C LEU A 59 -12.23 8.32 19.44
N VAL A 60 -11.89 9.36 18.70
CA VAL A 60 -10.85 10.34 19.08
C VAL A 60 -11.44 11.73 19.12
N THR A 61 -11.39 12.37 20.28
CA THR A 61 -11.71 13.80 20.46
C THR A 61 -10.47 14.59 20.86
N GLN A 62 -10.61 15.89 21.16
CA GLN A 62 -9.49 16.68 21.69
C GLN A 62 -9.00 16.15 23.05
N GLU A 63 -9.90 15.59 23.86
CA GLU A 63 -9.64 15.17 25.24
C GLU A 63 -9.61 13.64 25.40
N ARG A 64 -10.48 12.91 24.68
CA ARG A 64 -10.71 11.48 24.91
C ARG A 64 -10.17 10.61 23.80
N LEU A 65 -9.84 9.38 24.19
CA LEU A 65 -9.51 8.26 23.32
C LEU A 65 -10.35 7.08 23.79
N VAL A 66 -11.26 6.58 22.98
CA VAL A 66 -12.14 5.46 23.34
C VAL A 66 -12.07 4.39 22.27
N CYS A 67 -11.88 3.14 22.69
CA CYS A 67 -12.05 1.97 21.84
C CYS A 67 -13.40 1.35 22.14
N VAL A 68 -14.31 1.38 21.18
CA VAL A 68 -15.61 0.72 21.28
C VAL A 68 -15.54 -0.62 20.55
N ALA A 69 -15.86 -1.70 21.25
CA ALA A 69 -15.81 -3.06 20.70
C ALA A 69 -16.85 -3.97 21.38
N ASN A 70 -17.16 -5.10 20.74
CA ASN A 70 -17.96 -6.13 21.39
C ASN A 70 -17.11 -6.90 22.42
N THR A 71 -17.76 -7.45 23.44
CA THR A 71 -17.15 -8.27 24.49
C THR A 71 -16.26 -9.40 23.94
N MET A 72 -16.54 -9.89 22.72
CA MET A 72 -15.74 -10.93 22.07
C MET A 72 -14.29 -10.50 21.80
N ASP A 73 -14.08 -9.22 21.41
CA ASP A 73 -12.77 -8.70 20.97
C ASP A 73 -12.18 -7.66 21.94
N ALA A 74 -13.02 -7.04 22.77
CA ALA A 74 -12.66 -5.90 23.61
C ALA A 74 -11.40 -6.14 24.44
N ARG A 75 -11.31 -7.27 25.12
CA ARG A 75 -10.16 -7.63 25.96
C ARG A 75 -8.88 -7.77 25.15
N ARG A 76 -8.93 -8.48 24.00
CA ARG A 76 -7.77 -8.67 23.12
C ARG A 76 -7.26 -7.32 22.60
N LEU A 77 -8.18 -6.45 22.13
CA LEU A 77 -7.82 -5.13 21.63
C LEU A 77 -7.13 -4.28 22.70
N ALA A 78 -7.68 -4.26 23.92
CA ALA A 78 -7.12 -3.49 25.02
C ALA A 78 -5.73 -4.00 25.45
N GLU A 79 -5.56 -5.33 25.58
CA GLU A 79 -4.35 -5.93 26.12
C GLU A 79 -3.23 -6.12 25.09
N GLN A 80 -3.57 -6.35 23.81
CA GLN A 80 -2.58 -6.71 22.78
C GLN A 80 -2.32 -5.61 21.75
N GLU A 81 -3.33 -4.78 21.45
CA GLU A 81 -3.24 -3.82 20.36
C GLU A 81 -3.13 -2.36 20.83
N LEU A 82 -3.77 -2.02 21.95
CA LEU A 82 -3.87 -0.64 22.46
C LEU A 82 -3.18 -0.46 23.83
N ALA A 83 -2.51 -1.47 24.32
CA ALA A 83 -1.86 -1.45 25.64
C ALA A 83 -0.90 -0.26 25.77
N GLY A 84 -1.12 0.57 26.80
CA GLY A 84 -0.27 1.70 27.11
C GLY A 84 -0.46 2.95 26.22
N LEU A 85 -1.47 2.96 25.32
CA LEU A 85 -1.81 4.11 24.48
C LEU A 85 -2.87 5.04 25.10
N GLY A 86 -3.42 4.69 26.27
CA GLY A 86 -4.36 5.55 27.00
C GLY A 86 -5.80 5.52 26.47
N PHE A 87 -6.19 4.48 25.75
CA PHE A 87 -7.57 4.28 25.33
C PHE A 87 -8.44 3.81 26.50
N GLU A 88 -9.57 4.46 26.70
CA GLU A 88 -10.71 3.95 27.47
C GLU A 88 -11.36 2.81 26.67
N LEU A 89 -11.79 1.74 27.35
CA LEU A 89 -12.46 0.61 26.69
C LEU A 89 -13.96 0.64 26.96
N GLU A 90 -14.76 0.76 25.91
CA GLU A 90 -16.20 0.56 25.92
C GLU A 90 -16.53 -0.81 25.35
N SER A 91 -16.95 -1.72 26.22
CA SER A 91 -17.23 -3.11 25.87
C SER A 91 -18.72 -3.38 25.82
N LEU A 92 -19.25 -3.70 24.63
CA LEU A 92 -20.67 -3.92 24.40
C LEU A 92 -20.97 -5.41 24.27
N LYS A 93 -22.11 -5.83 24.81
CA LYS A 93 -22.65 -7.15 24.48
C LYS A 93 -23.00 -7.18 22.99
N TRP A 94 -22.62 -8.24 22.28
CA TRP A 94 -22.78 -8.34 20.83
C TRP A 94 -24.21 -8.15 20.32
N TYR A 95 -25.21 -8.39 21.18
CA TYR A 95 -26.64 -8.26 20.87
C TYR A 95 -27.26 -6.93 21.36
N ALA A 96 -26.50 -6.04 21.98
CA ALA A 96 -27.05 -4.79 22.53
C ALA A 96 -27.33 -3.76 21.45
N GLU A 97 -26.26 -3.27 20.81
CA GLU A 97 -26.35 -2.33 19.69
C GLU A 97 -25.10 -2.39 18.82
N PRO A 98 -25.15 -1.89 17.57
CA PRO A 98 -23.97 -1.80 16.73
C PRO A 98 -22.87 -0.92 17.34
N VAL A 99 -21.61 -1.41 17.31
CA VAL A 99 -20.43 -0.71 17.84
C VAL A 99 -20.33 0.72 17.29
N ALA A 100 -20.56 0.90 15.98
CA ALA A 100 -20.51 2.21 15.34
C ALA A 100 -21.57 3.18 15.84
N ALA A 101 -22.79 2.70 16.09
CA ALA A 101 -23.86 3.52 16.65
C ALA A 101 -23.56 3.99 18.08
N HIS A 102 -22.99 3.10 18.90
CA HIS A 102 -22.55 3.45 20.25
C HIS A 102 -21.42 4.47 20.23
N ALA A 103 -20.42 4.27 19.38
CA ALA A 103 -19.31 5.22 19.21
C ALA A 103 -19.82 6.62 18.81
N GLN A 104 -20.79 6.69 17.90
CA GLN A 104 -21.42 7.96 17.52
C GLN A 104 -22.16 8.63 18.67
N LYS A 105 -22.87 7.86 19.49
CA LYS A 105 -23.54 8.39 20.70
C LYS A 105 -22.54 8.98 21.71
N LEU A 106 -21.43 8.29 21.93
CA LEU A 106 -20.35 8.75 22.81
C LEU A 106 -19.64 10.00 22.28
N ALA A 107 -19.53 10.15 20.95
CA ALA A 107 -18.98 11.35 20.33
C ALA A 107 -19.84 12.62 20.60
N GLY A 108 -21.11 12.42 20.91
CA GLY A 108 -22.02 13.50 21.24
C GLY A 108 -22.47 14.32 20.03
N ARG A 109 -22.89 15.55 20.30
CA ARG A 109 -23.35 16.50 19.26
C ARG A 109 -22.14 17.22 18.67
N GLY A 110 -22.20 17.49 17.36
CA GLY A 110 -21.19 18.23 16.65
C GLY A 110 -20.88 17.60 15.28
N ARG A 111 -19.90 18.15 14.62
CA ARG A 111 -19.48 17.68 13.32
C ARG A 111 -18.50 16.53 13.51
N LEU A 112 -18.85 15.34 13.00
CA LEU A 112 -18.05 14.11 13.13
C LEU A 112 -17.45 13.72 11.79
N LEU A 113 -16.23 13.19 11.80
CA LEU A 113 -15.58 12.57 10.65
C LEU A 113 -15.49 11.07 10.87
N ALA A 114 -15.97 10.27 9.90
CA ALA A 114 -15.87 8.82 9.93
C ALA A 114 -15.10 8.31 8.70
N ASP A 115 -14.36 7.23 8.86
CA ASP A 115 -13.61 6.60 7.79
C ASP A 115 -14.42 5.50 7.07
N MET A 116 -15.60 5.17 7.56
CA MET A 116 -16.49 4.17 6.99
C MET A 116 -17.94 4.52 7.27
N PRO A 117 -18.91 4.01 6.51
CA PRO A 117 -20.31 4.05 6.88
C PRO A 117 -20.51 3.48 8.29
N LEU A 118 -21.35 4.12 9.09
CA LEU A 118 -21.59 3.73 10.48
C LEU A 118 -22.93 2.99 10.60
N PRO A 119 -22.97 1.65 10.47
CA PRO A 119 -24.21 0.88 10.55
C PRO A 119 -24.95 1.12 11.86
N GLY A 120 -26.26 1.41 11.79
CA GLY A 120 -27.09 1.71 12.94
C GLY A 120 -26.90 3.10 13.55
N ALA A 121 -25.96 3.90 13.03
CA ALA A 121 -25.79 5.29 13.43
C ALA A 121 -26.79 6.19 12.68
N GLY A 122 -27.21 7.29 13.34
CA GLY A 122 -28.03 8.32 12.71
C GLY A 122 -27.23 9.20 11.74
N ALA A 123 -27.94 10.07 10.99
CA ALA A 123 -27.29 11.11 10.21
C ALA A 123 -26.47 12.04 11.13
N GLY A 124 -25.28 12.49 10.71
CA GLY A 124 -24.46 13.44 11.48
C GLY A 124 -22.96 13.24 11.43
N ALA A 125 -22.48 12.13 10.86
CA ALA A 125 -21.07 11.95 10.56
C ALA A 125 -20.81 12.15 9.05
N GLU A 126 -19.79 12.93 8.73
CA GLU A 126 -19.24 12.99 7.39
C GLU A 126 -18.39 11.74 7.18
N VAL A 127 -18.79 10.88 6.24
CA VAL A 127 -18.03 9.68 5.88
C VAL A 127 -17.06 10.06 4.78
N ASN A 128 -15.78 10.13 5.11
CA ASN A 128 -14.73 10.48 4.14
C ASN A 128 -13.39 9.85 4.53
N PHE A 129 -13.09 8.69 3.94
CA PHE A 129 -11.86 7.98 4.20
C PHE A 129 -10.62 8.78 3.74
N GLN A 130 -10.71 9.48 2.60
CA GLN A 130 -9.59 10.21 2.00
C GLN A 130 -9.10 11.36 2.91
N LYS A 131 -9.96 11.98 3.71
CA LYS A 131 -9.54 13.02 4.64
C LYS A 131 -8.56 12.54 5.71
N PHE A 132 -8.59 11.23 6.04
CA PHE A 132 -7.61 10.66 6.96
C PHE A 132 -6.21 10.57 6.33
N TYR A 133 -6.07 10.48 5.01
CA TYR A 133 -4.76 10.48 4.37
C TYR A 133 -3.97 11.76 4.60
N ALA A 134 -4.64 12.90 4.75
CA ALA A 134 -3.98 14.17 5.06
C ALA A 134 -3.16 14.13 6.37
N VAL A 135 -3.49 13.20 7.29
CA VAL A 135 -2.80 13.05 8.57
C VAL A 135 -1.84 11.86 8.63
N HIS A 136 -1.92 10.94 7.64
CA HIS A 136 -1.01 9.79 7.56
C HIS A 136 0.44 10.21 7.24
N TYR A 137 0.61 11.33 6.53
CA TYR A 137 1.92 11.81 6.11
C TYR A 137 2.31 13.11 6.83
N PRO A 138 3.63 13.37 6.96
CA PRO A 138 4.76 12.54 6.58
C PRO A 138 4.89 11.28 7.45
N LEU A 139 5.49 10.21 6.90
CA LEU A 139 5.79 8.97 7.64
C LEU A 139 6.71 9.27 8.84
N THR A 140 6.48 8.58 9.95
CA THR A 140 7.35 8.61 11.13
C THR A 140 8.62 7.78 10.89
N ASP A 141 9.67 7.98 11.71
CA ASP A 141 10.89 7.16 11.58
C ASP A 141 10.63 5.66 11.77
N PRO A 142 9.79 5.22 12.75
CA PRO A 142 9.43 3.81 12.85
C PRO A 142 8.70 3.26 11.61
N GLU A 143 7.85 4.05 10.95
CA GLU A 143 7.18 3.63 9.71
C GLU A 143 8.19 3.44 8.57
N ILE A 144 9.14 4.36 8.41
CA ILE A 144 10.21 4.24 7.41
C ILE A 144 11.06 2.99 7.66
N LEU A 145 11.42 2.72 8.91
CA LEU A 145 12.15 1.50 9.27
C LEU A 145 11.35 0.22 8.94
N ARG A 146 10.03 0.24 9.18
CA ARG A 146 9.13 -0.87 8.79
C ARG A 146 9.09 -1.05 7.27
N TYR A 147 8.98 0.03 6.50
CA TYR A 147 9.04 -0.02 5.04
C TYR A 147 10.33 -0.64 4.52
N ARG A 148 11.48 -0.20 5.03
CA ARG A 148 12.80 -0.75 4.66
C ARG A 148 12.91 -2.25 4.96
N ALA A 149 12.40 -2.67 6.12
CA ALA A 149 12.41 -4.08 6.50
C ALA A 149 11.48 -4.92 5.61
N MET A 150 10.26 -4.42 5.35
CA MET A 150 9.29 -5.10 4.51
C MET A 150 9.75 -5.18 3.05
N GLY A 151 10.31 -4.12 2.50
CA GLY A 151 10.83 -4.10 1.14
C GLY A 151 11.94 -5.12 0.92
N ARG A 152 12.88 -5.23 1.87
CA ARG A 152 13.92 -6.28 1.85
C ARG A 152 13.33 -7.69 1.89
N ASP A 153 12.38 -7.91 2.81
CA ASP A 153 11.72 -9.21 2.93
C ASP A 153 10.93 -9.55 1.65
N ALA A 154 10.23 -8.56 1.07
CA ALA A 154 9.45 -8.75 -0.14
C ALA A 154 10.34 -9.11 -1.34
N GLU A 155 11.41 -8.34 -1.59
CA GLU A 155 12.33 -8.65 -2.70
C GLU A 155 13.02 -10.01 -2.51
N GLU A 156 13.40 -10.37 -1.26
CA GLU A 156 14.00 -11.69 -0.96
C GLU A 156 13.04 -12.82 -1.31
N VAL A 157 11.75 -12.70 -0.92
CA VAL A 157 10.74 -13.71 -1.22
C VAL A 157 10.51 -13.80 -2.73
N MET A 158 10.34 -12.66 -3.41
CA MET A 158 10.17 -12.64 -4.87
C MET A 158 11.32 -13.35 -5.57
N ARG A 159 12.57 -13.10 -5.15
CA ARG A 159 13.74 -13.76 -5.71
C ARG A 159 13.72 -15.27 -5.44
N ARG A 160 13.45 -15.68 -4.20
CA ARG A 160 13.39 -17.09 -3.81
C ARG A 160 12.33 -17.87 -4.59
N VAL A 161 11.14 -17.29 -4.76
CA VAL A 161 10.07 -17.90 -5.55
C VAL A 161 10.46 -17.98 -7.03
N ALA A 162 11.03 -16.92 -7.59
CA ALA A 162 11.53 -16.94 -8.96
C ALA A 162 12.61 -18.03 -9.17
N ASP A 163 13.51 -18.23 -8.19
CA ASP A 163 14.53 -19.27 -8.26
C ASP A 163 13.93 -20.69 -8.25
N GLN A 164 12.85 -20.93 -7.54
CA GLN A 164 12.11 -22.19 -7.49
C GLN A 164 11.21 -22.42 -8.71
N THR A 165 10.82 -21.35 -9.42
CA THR A 165 9.93 -21.43 -10.58
C THR A 165 10.69 -21.88 -11.84
N ARG A 166 10.05 -22.71 -12.66
CA ARG A 166 10.56 -23.23 -13.92
C ARG A 166 9.43 -23.45 -14.91
N PRO A 167 9.70 -23.54 -16.22
CA PRO A 167 8.72 -23.98 -17.20
C PRO A 167 8.04 -25.30 -16.79
N GLY A 168 6.74 -25.41 -17.06
CA GLY A 168 5.91 -26.55 -16.69
C GLY A 168 5.20 -26.43 -15.33
N LEU A 169 5.60 -25.50 -14.43
CA LEU A 169 4.75 -25.10 -13.31
C LEU A 169 3.58 -24.26 -13.80
N SER A 170 2.46 -24.27 -13.06
CA SER A 170 1.31 -23.42 -13.35
C SER A 170 1.32 -22.11 -12.53
N GLY A 171 0.50 -21.16 -12.92
CA GLY A 171 0.23 -19.97 -12.10
C GLY A 171 -0.22 -20.31 -10.69
N LEU A 172 -1.05 -21.35 -10.51
CA LEU A 172 -1.50 -21.85 -9.19
C LEU A 172 -0.37 -22.45 -8.36
N ASP A 173 0.61 -23.14 -9.00
CA ASP A 173 1.80 -23.63 -8.30
C ASP A 173 2.64 -22.45 -7.76
N VAL A 174 2.81 -21.41 -8.59
CA VAL A 174 3.55 -20.19 -8.20
C VAL A 174 2.80 -19.40 -7.10
N GLU A 175 1.48 -19.28 -7.18
CA GLU A 175 0.67 -18.71 -6.11
C GLU A 175 0.93 -19.40 -4.77
N THR A 176 0.93 -20.73 -4.76
CA THR A 176 1.19 -21.53 -3.56
C THR A 176 2.58 -21.22 -2.98
N LEU A 177 3.60 -21.14 -3.83
CA LEU A 177 4.95 -20.76 -3.40
C LEU A 177 4.98 -19.36 -2.79
N LEU A 178 4.38 -18.37 -3.46
CA LEU A 178 4.32 -16.99 -2.98
C LEU A 178 3.64 -16.89 -1.61
N LEU A 179 2.44 -17.45 -1.47
CA LEU A 179 1.68 -17.41 -0.22
C LEU A 179 2.44 -18.07 0.92
N THR A 180 3.10 -19.21 0.67
CA THR A 180 3.89 -19.93 1.67
C THR A 180 5.12 -19.12 2.13
N GLU A 181 5.89 -18.59 1.19
CA GLU A 181 7.13 -17.86 1.49
C GLU A 181 6.84 -16.51 2.16
N PHE A 182 5.77 -15.79 1.75
CA PHE A 182 5.37 -14.55 2.41
C PHE A 182 4.82 -14.81 3.83
N ALA A 183 4.03 -15.86 4.02
CA ALA A 183 3.56 -16.25 5.35
C ALA A 183 4.71 -16.59 6.30
N ALA A 184 5.77 -17.27 5.82
CA ALA A 184 6.98 -17.56 6.61
C ALA A 184 7.69 -16.27 7.08
N LYS A 185 7.62 -15.19 6.30
CA LYS A 185 8.13 -13.85 6.66
C LYS A 185 7.12 -13.02 7.47
N LYS A 186 5.94 -13.57 7.80
CA LYS A 186 4.84 -12.85 8.48
C LYS A 186 4.36 -11.61 7.71
N LEU A 187 4.39 -11.70 6.39
CA LEU A 187 3.81 -10.74 5.46
C LEU A 187 2.49 -11.29 4.94
N ASN A 188 1.43 -10.50 5.06
CA ASN A 188 0.12 -10.83 4.49
C ASN A 188 0.10 -10.39 3.04
N VAL A 189 -0.36 -11.24 2.14
CA VAL A 189 -0.56 -10.86 0.73
C VAL A 189 -1.92 -10.19 0.61
N THR A 190 -1.95 -8.92 0.17
CA THR A 190 -3.17 -8.11 0.01
C THR A 190 -3.58 -7.92 -1.44
N CYS A 191 -2.64 -8.12 -2.39
CA CYS A 191 -2.90 -8.23 -3.82
C CYS A 191 -1.99 -9.31 -4.38
N LEU A 192 -2.52 -10.16 -5.26
CA LEU A 192 -1.75 -11.22 -5.92
C LEU A 192 -2.21 -11.39 -7.35
N ILE A 193 -1.27 -11.18 -8.29
CA ILE A 193 -1.44 -11.40 -9.71
C ILE A 193 -0.26 -12.25 -10.17
N VAL A 194 -0.54 -13.35 -10.84
CA VAL A 194 0.45 -14.20 -11.49
C VAL A 194 -0.02 -14.46 -12.90
N GLY A 195 0.73 -13.97 -13.87
CA GLY A 195 0.47 -14.21 -15.28
C GLY A 195 1.64 -14.88 -15.99
N SER A 196 1.36 -15.66 -16.98
CA SER A 196 2.35 -16.30 -17.82
C SER A 196 2.06 -16.14 -19.31
N ASP A 197 3.11 -15.95 -20.07
CA ASP A 197 3.09 -15.97 -21.54
C ASP A 197 1.97 -15.07 -22.12
N GLU A 198 1.03 -15.59 -22.92
CA GLU A 198 -0.05 -14.83 -23.54
C GLU A 198 -1.02 -14.20 -22.53
N GLU A 199 -1.10 -14.69 -21.28
CA GLU A 199 -1.94 -14.05 -20.26
C GLU A 199 -1.44 -12.63 -19.95
N ILE A 200 -0.13 -12.40 -19.98
CA ILE A 200 0.49 -11.08 -19.74
C ILE A 200 0.20 -10.12 -20.89
N TRP A 201 -0.01 -10.66 -22.09
CA TRP A 201 -0.33 -9.86 -23.28
C TRP A 201 -1.83 -9.55 -23.40
N ASN A 202 -2.68 -10.48 -22.91
CA ASN A 202 -4.12 -10.40 -23.06
C ASN A 202 -4.82 -9.69 -21.89
N TYR A 203 -4.24 -9.75 -20.69
CA TYR A 203 -4.88 -9.27 -19.46
C TYR A 203 -3.97 -8.34 -18.69
N ARG A 204 -4.54 -7.25 -18.14
CA ARG A 204 -3.82 -6.38 -17.20
C ARG A 204 -3.63 -7.03 -15.84
N HIS A 205 -4.64 -7.75 -15.39
CA HIS A 205 -4.64 -8.45 -14.11
C HIS A 205 -4.92 -9.94 -14.32
N PRO A 206 -3.95 -10.69 -14.88
CA PRO A 206 -4.11 -12.14 -15.00
C PRO A 206 -4.10 -12.77 -13.60
N LEU A 207 -5.16 -13.49 -13.27
CA LEU A 207 -5.21 -14.24 -12.01
C LEU A 207 -4.46 -15.57 -12.17
N PRO A 208 -3.91 -16.13 -11.06
CA PRO A 208 -3.28 -17.45 -11.10
C PRO A 208 -4.18 -18.49 -11.76
N SER A 209 -3.65 -19.19 -12.75
CA SER A 209 -4.41 -20.13 -13.56
C SER A 209 -3.69 -21.50 -13.63
N PRO A 210 -4.38 -22.58 -14.07
CA PRO A 210 -3.76 -23.88 -14.29
C PRO A 210 -2.84 -23.92 -15.53
N LYS A 211 -2.78 -22.83 -16.32
CA LYS A 211 -1.91 -22.73 -17.49
C LYS A 211 -0.46 -22.94 -17.07
N LYS A 212 0.28 -23.70 -17.88
CA LYS A 212 1.70 -23.97 -17.66
C LYS A 212 2.54 -22.84 -18.23
N ILE A 213 3.51 -22.39 -17.43
CA ILE A 213 4.51 -21.39 -17.80
C ILE A 213 5.42 -22.00 -18.87
N GLU A 214 5.67 -21.26 -19.93
CA GLU A 214 6.60 -21.63 -20.99
C GLU A 214 7.83 -20.73 -21.04
N LYS A 215 7.64 -19.41 -21.19
CA LYS A 215 8.72 -18.43 -21.43
C LYS A 215 8.69 -17.24 -20.50
N GLN A 216 7.52 -16.68 -20.23
CA GLN A 216 7.38 -15.42 -19.51
C GLN A 216 6.57 -15.60 -18.25
N LEU A 217 7.01 -15.00 -17.15
CA LEU A 217 6.28 -14.97 -15.91
C LEU A 217 6.25 -13.56 -15.34
N MET A 218 5.09 -13.10 -14.91
CA MET A 218 4.86 -11.84 -14.20
C MET A 218 4.36 -12.14 -12.79
N LEU A 219 5.02 -11.54 -11.80
CA LEU A 219 4.67 -11.60 -10.39
C LEU A 219 4.33 -10.20 -9.91
N VAL A 220 3.08 -9.94 -9.56
CA VAL A 220 2.61 -8.66 -9.02
C VAL A 220 1.99 -8.90 -7.66
N LEU A 221 2.52 -8.26 -6.63
CA LEU A 221 2.02 -8.42 -5.27
C LEU A 221 1.98 -7.08 -4.52
N ALA A 222 1.02 -6.97 -3.62
CA ALA A 222 1.12 -6.06 -2.49
C ALA A 222 1.14 -6.90 -1.21
N VAL A 223 2.07 -6.59 -0.32
CA VAL A 223 2.22 -7.29 0.95
C VAL A 223 2.09 -6.33 2.12
N GLU A 224 1.47 -6.79 3.20
CA GLU A 224 1.17 -5.98 4.38
C GLU A 224 1.85 -6.54 5.63
N ARG A 225 2.40 -5.65 6.46
CA ARG A 225 2.79 -5.93 7.83
C ARG A 225 2.63 -4.66 8.68
N HIS A 226 2.02 -4.79 9.84
CA HIS A 226 1.72 -3.64 10.73
C HIS A 226 0.82 -2.57 10.08
N GLY A 227 -0.08 -2.98 9.19
CA GLY A 227 -0.96 -2.11 8.42
C GLY A 227 -0.32 -1.44 7.20
N LEU A 228 1.01 -1.36 7.11
CA LEU A 228 1.72 -0.78 5.97
C LEU A 228 1.78 -1.76 4.80
N ASN A 229 1.64 -1.25 3.58
CA ASN A 229 1.66 -2.02 2.35
C ASN A 229 2.91 -1.72 1.51
N VAL A 230 3.47 -2.78 0.93
CA VAL A 230 4.60 -2.71 0.00
C VAL A 230 4.22 -3.44 -1.28
N PRO A 231 3.74 -2.70 -2.30
CA PRO A 231 3.58 -3.23 -3.65
C PRO A 231 4.92 -3.48 -4.34
N ILE A 232 5.01 -4.57 -5.11
CA ILE A 232 6.21 -4.97 -5.86
C ILE A 232 5.84 -5.83 -7.07
N THR A 233 6.43 -5.54 -8.23
CA THR A 233 6.30 -6.36 -9.44
C THR A 233 7.65 -6.82 -9.94
N ARG A 234 7.73 -8.09 -10.37
CA ARG A 234 8.93 -8.66 -10.96
C ARG A 234 8.60 -9.53 -12.17
N MET A 235 9.48 -9.48 -13.18
CA MET A 235 9.34 -10.24 -14.42
C MET A 235 10.47 -11.26 -14.55
N VAL A 236 10.13 -12.45 -15.03
CA VAL A 236 11.09 -13.54 -15.32
C VAL A 236 10.93 -13.96 -16.77
N TRP A 237 12.05 -14.25 -17.43
CA TRP A 237 12.09 -14.82 -18.77
C TRP A 237 12.90 -16.10 -18.76
N PHE A 238 12.36 -17.17 -19.35
CA PHE A 238 13.00 -18.50 -19.39
C PHE A 238 13.50 -18.84 -20.80
N GLY A 239 14.71 -19.41 -20.85
CA GLY A 239 15.29 -19.99 -22.07
C GLY A 239 15.98 -18.99 -22.98
N GLY A 240 16.97 -18.28 -22.47
CA GLY A 240 17.82 -17.38 -23.26
C GLY A 240 17.32 -15.95 -23.32
N GLU A 241 17.68 -15.22 -24.36
CA GLU A 241 17.28 -13.83 -24.54
C GLU A 241 15.82 -13.71 -25.02
N PRO A 242 15.05 -12.75 -24.53
CA PRO A 242 13.71 -12.47 -25.04
C PRO A 242 13.75 -11.95 -26.48
N PRO A 243 12.70 -12.15 -27.28
CA PRO A 243 12.57 -11.52 -28.59
C PRO A 243 12.75 -10.00 -28.52
N ALA A 244 13.27 -9.40 -29.60
CA ALA A 244 13.60 -7.97 -29.63
C ALA A 244 12.44 -7.05 -29.19
N GLU A 245 11.21 -7.35 -29.61
CA GLU A 245 10.04 -6.58 -29.21
C GLU A 245 9.74 -6.72 -27.71
N THR A 246 9.86 -7.90 -27.12
CA THR A 246 9.72 -8.13 -25.69
C THR A 246 10.79 -7.39 -24.91
N ALA A 247 12.05 -7.48 -25.35
CA ALA A 247 13.18 -6.74 -24.74
C ALA A 247 12.97 -5.22 -24.81
N ARG A 248 12.48 -4.72 -25.94
CA ARG A 248 12.13 -3.29 -26.12
C ARG A 248 11.06 -2.84 -25.11
N ARG A 249 10.03 -3.68 -24.87
CA ARG A 249 8.98 -3.37 -23.89
C ARG A 249 9.51 -3.36 -22.47
N PHE A 250 10.34 -4.30 -22.08
CA PHE A 250 11.00 -4.30 -20.78
C PHE A 250 11.86 -3.05 -20.57
N GLN A 251 12.61 -2.63 -21.60
CA GLN A 251 13.42 -1.42 -21.53
C GLN A 251 12.53 -0.17 -21.42
N ALA A 252 11.41 -0.11 -22.15
CA ALA A 252 10.48 1.01 -22.12
C ALA A 252 9.86 1.23 -20.72
N VAL A 253 9.35 0.16 -20.07
CA VAL A 253 8.81 0.29 -18.71
C VAL A 253 9.89 0.71 -17.71
N THR A 254 11.14 0.23 -17.86
CA THR A 254 12.26 0.66 -17.02
C THR A 254 12.59 2.15 -17.22
N ASN A 255 12.62 2.65 -18.46
CA ASN A 255 12.89 4.04 -18.79
C ASN A 255 11.81 4.98 -18.22
N ILE A 256 10.53 4.59 -18.37
CA ILE A 256 9.40 5.36 -17.84
C ILE A 256 9.45 5.37 -16.31
N ALA A 257 9.72 4.21 -15.68
CA ALA A 257 9.85 4.10 -14.23
C ALA A 257 10.97 5.00 -13.70
N ALA A 258 12.15 4.97 -14.33
CA ALA A 258 13.28 5.82 -13.94
C ALA A 258 12.90 7.31 -13.91
N ARG A 259 12.28 7.80 -15.00
CA ARG A 259 11.84 9.19 -15.11
C ARG A 259 10.77 9.55 -14.09
N THR A 260 9.80 8.65 -13.86
CA THR A 260 8.72 8.83 -12.88
C THR A 260 9.27 8.93 -11.47
N ILE A 261 10.13 7.99 -11.08
CA ILE A 261 10.76 7.94 -9.76
C ILE A 261 11.64 9.18 -9.53
N ALA A 262 12.45 9.56 -10.51
CA ALA A 262 13.31 10.75 -10.42
C ALA A 262 12.51 12.06 -10.29
N ALA A 263 11.36 12.14 -10.94
CA ALA A 263 10.49 13.32 -10.91
C ALA A 263 9.56 13.36 -9.68
N CYS A 264 9.37 12.25 -8.97
CA CYS A 264 8.55 12.17 -7.76
C CYS A 264 9.29 12.77 -6.56
N ARG A 265 9.24 14.11 -6.44
CA ARG A 265 9.99 14.89 -5.42
C ARG A 265 9.06 15.76 -4.61
N PRO A 266 9.40 16.05 -3.33
CA PRO A 266 8.67 17.01 -2.53
C PRO A 266 8.49 18.35 -3.25
N GLY A 267 7.28 18.92 -3.17
CA GLY A 267 6.92 20.18 -3.80
C GLY A 267 6.38 20.05 -5.24
N VAL A 268 6.50 18.90 -5.87
CA VAL A 268 5.91 18.66 -7.20
C VAL A 268 4.41 18.42 -7.05
N ARG A 269 3.61 19.06 -7.92
CA ARG A 269 2.17 18.75 -8.00
C ARG A 269 1.98 17.36 -8.60
N PHE A 270 1.11 16.57 -7.99
CA PHE A 270 0.86 15.20 -8.44
C PHE A 270 0.30 15.17 -9.87
N ALA A 271 -0.63 16.07 -10.21
CA ALA A 271 -1.18 16.21 -11.55
C ALA A 271 -0.11 16.51 -12.62
N ASP A 272 0.88 17.36 -12.29
CA ASP A 272 1.98 17.68 -13.23
C ASP A 272 2.88 16.46 -13.45
N LEU A 273 3.13 15.65 -12.42
CA LEU A 273 3.86 14.40 -12.56
C LEU A 273 3.13 13.41 -13.46
N LEU A 274 1.82 13.24 -13.29
CA LEU A 274 1.02 12.35 -14.15
C LEU A 274 1.00 12.84 -15.61
N ALA A 275 0.92 14.15 -15.84
CA ALA A 275 0.99 14.71 -17.18
C ALA A 275 2.35 14.43 -17.86
N ARG A 276 3.46 14.60 -17.12
CA ARG A 276 4.81 14.24 -17.59
C ARG A 276 4.92 12.75 -17.90
N GLN A 277 4.35 11.91 -17.05
CA GLN A 277 4.37 10.45 -17.18
C GLN A 277 3.69 10.02 -18.50
N LYS A 278 2.53 10.60 -18.86
CA LYS A 278 1.89 10.38 -20.18
C LYS A 278 2.83 10.72 -21.33
N GLY A 279 3.57 11.83 -21.22
CA GLY A 279 4.58 12.22 -22.22
C GLY A 279 5.70 11.19 -22.36
N TRP A 280 6.14 10.57 -21.27
CA TRP A 280 7.17 9.52 -21.31
C TRP A 280 6.68 8.22 -21.95
N TYR A 281 5.42 7.83 -21.69
CA TYR A 281 4.78 6.70 -22.41
C TYR A 281 4.75 6.98 -23.92
N ALA A 282 4.37 8.18 -24.33
CA ALA A 282 4.35 8.57 -25.75
C ALA A 282 5.77 8.55 -26.38
N ALA A 283 6.78 9.04 -25.64
CA ALA A 283 8.17 9.03 -26.11
C ALA A 283 8.74 7.61 -26.31
N GLU A 284 8.28 6.65 -25.52
CA GLU A 284 8.64 5.22 -25.70
C GLU A 284 7.77 4.52 -26.76
N GLY A 285 6.77 5.21 -27.35
CA GLY A 285 5.89 4.66 -28.38
C GLY A 285 4.69 3.88 -27.85
N PHE A 286 4.21 4.19 -26.63
CA PHE A 286 3.14 3.48 -25.95
C PHE A 286 2.10 4.45 -25.35
N ALA A 287 1.76 5.53 -26.04
CA ALA A 287 0.84 6.56 -25.52
C ALA A 287 -0.52 6.01 -25.10
N GLU A 288 -1.06 5.06 -25.86
CA GLU A 288 -2.37 4.42 -25.66
C GLU A 288 -2.46 3.59 -24.37
N GLU A 289 -1.31 3.14 -23.85
CA GLU A 289 -1.27 2.29 -22.65
C GLU A 289 -1.69 3.07 -21.39
N THR A 290 -1.60 4.39 -21.41
CA THR A 290 -2.02 5.25 -20.28
C THR A 290 -3.55 5.30 -20.10
N GLU A 291 -4.33 4.85 -21.08
CA GLU A 291 -5.78 4.74 -21.01
C GLU A 291 -6.22 3.38 -20.43
N ASN A 292 -5.33 2.39 -20.45
CA ASN A 292 -5.62 1.02 -20.04
C ASN A 292 -5.35 0.73 -18.57
N HIS A 293 -4.60 1.61 -17.89
CA HIS A 293 -4.27 1.44 -16.48
C HIS A 293 -3.84 2.77 -15.85
N PHE A 294 -4.13 2.96 -14.56
CA PHE A 294 -3.50 4.04 -13.79
C PHE A 294 -2.03 3.69 -13.50
N MET A 295 -1.18 4.71 -13.40
CA MET A 295 0.27 4.55 -13.49
C MET A 295 0.99 4.53 -12.13
N GLY A 296 0.27 4.33 -11.05
CA GLY A 296 0.78 4.36 -9.68
C GLY A 296 0.16 5.47 -8.83
N GLY A 297 0.58 5.55 -7.59
CA GLY A 297 0.03 6.49 -6.64
C GLY A 297 0.65 6.36 -5.25
N ILE A 298 0.00 6.95 -4.26
CA ILE A 298 0.40 6.82 -2.86
C ILE A 298 0.12 5.40 -2.39
N THR A 299 1.06 4.83 -1.66
CA THR A 299 0.86 3.63 -0.85
C THR A 299 1.04 3.96 0.62
N GLY A 300 0.44 3.15 1.49
CA GLY A 300 0.47 3.40 2.93
C GLY A 300 -0.23 2.30 3.69
N TYR A 301 -1.23 2.68 4.45
CA TYR A 301 -2.11 1.76 5.18
C TYR A 301 -3.20 1.12 4.28
N ILE A 302 -3.20 1.45 3.00
CA ILE A 302 -3.84 0.69 1.92
C ILE A 302 -2.82 0.48 0.80
N PRO A 303 -2.99 -0.56 -0.03
CA PRO A 303 -2.00 -0.90 -1.07
C PRO A 303 -1.79 0.22 -2.08
N ASN A 304 -2.85 0.88 -2.49
CA ASN A 304 -2.82 1.98 -3.44
C ASN A 304 -3.96 2.97 -3.20
N ASP A 305 -3.62 4.25 -3.16
CA ASP A 305 -4.59 5.33 -3.16
C ASP A 305 -4.47 6.12 -4.47
N SER A 306 -5.39 5.85 -5.38
CA SER A 306 -5.51 6.58 -6.64
C SER A 306 -6.32 7.90 -6.50
N SER A 307 -6.87 8.20 -5.33
CA SER A 307 -7.72 9.38 -5.13
C SER A 307 -7.00 10.70 -5.41
N LEU A 308 -5.68 10.74 -5.18
CA LEU A 308 -4.85 11.91 -5.52
C LEU A 308 -4.77 12.18 -7.02
N CYS A 309 -5.03 11.18 -7.87
CA CYS A 309 -5.10 11.38 -9.31
C CYS A 309 -6.26 12.33 -9.70
N LEU A 310 -7.22 12.51 -8.81
CA LEU A 310 -8.41 13.34 -8.97
C LEU A 310 -8.30 14.69 -8.25
N ASP A 311 -7.22 14.92 -7.50
CA ASP A 311 -6.97 16.18 -6.78
C ASP A 311 -5.86 16.98 -7.46
N ASP A 312 -6.26 17.95 -8.27
CA ASP A 312 -5.33 18.84 -8.99
C ASP A 312 -4.47 19.69 -8.05
N SER A 313 -4.83 19.81 -6.77
CA SER A 313 -4.10 20.59 -5.77
C SER A 313 -3.08 19.77 -4.98
N ALA A 314 -3.11 18.44 -5.09
CA ALA A 314 -2.24 17.56 -4.33
C ALA A 314 -0.76 17.79 -4.65
N VAL A 315 0.04 18.04 -3.61
CA VAL A 315 1.49 18.25 -3.70
C VAL A 315 2.21 17.13 -2.97
N ILE A 316 3.20 16.53 -3.65
CA ILE A 316 4.06 15.50 -3.10
C ILE A 316 4.80 16.05 -1.88
N GLN A 317 4.74 15.33 -0.77
CA GLN A 317 5.38 15.68 0.48
C GLN A 317 6.69 14.91 0.67
N GLU A 318 7.56 15.40 1.52
CA GLU A 318 8.66 14.61 2.05
C GLU A 318 8.16 13.47 2.93
N ARG A 319 8.88 12.34 2.95
CA ARG A 319 8.53 11.15 3.75
C ARG A 319 7.15 10.60 3.40
N GLN A 320 6.82 10.61 2.13
CA GLN A 320 5.59 10.05 1.57
C GLN A 320 5.94 8.80 0.74
N ALA A 321 5.20 7.71 0.94
CA ALA A 321 5.43 6.48 0.20
C ALA A 321 4.59 6.46 -1.07
N PHE A 322 5.21 6.01 -2.16
CA PHE A 322 4.57 5.81 -3.46
C PHE A 322 4.88 4.42 -3.98
N ASN A 323 3.96 3.86 -4.75
CA ASN A 323 4.21 2.75 -5.64
C ASN A 323 4.00 3.23 -7.08
N TRP A 324 5.03 3.08 -7.89
CA TRP A 324 4.96 3.38 -9.32
C TRP A 324 4.97 2.07 -10.08
N PHE A 325 3.80 1.69 -10.61
CA PHE A 325 3.69 0.52 -11.48
C PHE A 325 3.52 0.97 -12.91
N ILE A 326 4.60 0.80 -13.64
CA ILE A 326 4.67 1.15 -15.04
C ILE A 326 4.37 -0.10 -15.84
N THR A 327 3.20 -0.10 -16.46
CA THR A 327 2.70 -1.25 -17.21
C THR A 327 2.40 -0.88 -18.65
N ILE A 328 2.84 -1.73 -19.56
CA ILE A 328 2.43 -1.76 -20.96
C ILE A 328 2.09 -3.19 -21.31
N THR A 329 1.33 -3.41 -22.38
CA THR A 329 1.02 -4.77 -22.85
C THR A 329 2.30 -5.60 -22.96
N GLY A 330 2.38 -6.73 -22.28
CA GLY A 330 3.53 -7.65 -22.31
C GLY A 330 4.67 -7.32 -21.35
N ALA A 331 4.67 -6.17 -20.65
CA ALA A 331 5.74 -5.80 -19.70
C ALA A 331 5.22 -4.96 -18.54
N ASN A 332 5.82 -5.16 -17.36
CA ASN A 332 5.48 -4.42 -16.15
C ASN A 332 6.72 -4.27 -15.24
N THR A 333 6.77 -3.19 -14.48
CA THR A 333 7.69 -3.01 -13.35
C THR A 333 7.01 -2.18 -12.28
N GLU A 334 7.22 -2.54 -11.02
CA GLU A 334 6.66 -1.81 -9.90
C GLU A 334 7.60 -1.86 -8.71
N ASP A 335 7.83 -0.69 -8.13
CA ASP A 335 8.61 -0.56 -6.92
C ASP A 335 7.96 0.44 -5.95
N THR A 336 8.08 0.13 -4.67
CA THR A 336 7.73 1.05 -3.59
C THR A 336 8.92 1.95 -3.29
N MET A 337 8.66 3.25 -3.21
CA MET A 337 9.64 4.26 -2.86
C MET A 337 9.14 5.19 -1.75
N ILE A 338 10.07 5.86 -1.08
CA ILE A 338 9.79 6.95 -0.14
C ILE A 338 10.49 8.21 -0.66
N THR A 339 9.78 9.34 -0.66
CA THR A 339 10.36 10.65 -0.97
C THR A 339 11.21 11.14 0.18
N THR A 340 12.44 11.59 -0.11
CA THR A 340 13.36 12.17 0.88
C THR A 340 13.98 13.44 0.33
N GLU A 341 14.56 14.27 1.23
CA GLU A 341 15.34 15.46 0.84
C GLU A 341 16.51 15.12 -0.10
N ARG A 342 17.07 13.91 0.01
CA ARG A 342 18.21 13.45 -0.79
C ARG A 342 17.82 12.81 -2.12
N GLY A 343 16.53 12.71 -2.40
CA GLY A 343 15.97 12.02 -3.57
C GLY A 343 15.11 10.81 -3.20
N PRO A 344 14.67 10.03 -4.19
CA PRO A 344 13.82 8.86 -3.97
C PRO A 344 14.60 7.71 -3.29
N GLU A 345 14.02 7.09 -2.28
CA GLU A 345 14.52 5.87 -1.67
C GLU A 345 13.67 4.67 -2.10
N LEU A 346 14.20 3.80 -2.95
CA LEU A 346 13.54 2.57 -3.37
C LEU A 346 13.67 1.50 -2.27
N VAL A 347 12.58 1.17 -1.60
CA VAL A 347 12.60 0.20 -0.49
C VAL A 347 12.51 -1.25 -0.95
N THR A 348 12.07 -1.49 -2.20
CA THR A 348 11.92 -2.81 -2.81
C THR A 348 13.04 -3.18 -3.79
N CYS A 349 14.04 -2.30 -3.98
CA CYS A 349 15.21 -2.56 -4.81
C CYS A 349 16.47 -2.64 -3.93
N THR A 350 16.65 -3.77 -3.22
CA THR A 350 17.67 -3.94 -2.19
C THR A 350 18.88 -4.76 -2.63
N GLY A 351 18.89 -5.24 -3.90
CA GLY A 351 19.99 -5.97 -4.54
C GLY A 351 19.86 -7.49 -4.50
N ARG A 352 18.72 -8.02 -4.10
CA ARG A 352 18.42 -9.46 -4.19
C ARG A 352 17.94 -9.85 -5.58
N TRP A 353 17.30 -8.92 -6.29
CA TRP A 353 16.88 -9.06 -7.68
C TRP A 353 17.93 -8.44 -8.62
N PRO A 354 18.11 -8.94 -9.87
CA PRO A 354 18.96 -8.30 -10.86
C PRO A 354 18.56 -6.84 -11.06
N ARG A 355 19.53 -5.94 -11.05
CA ARG A 355 19.32 -4.50 -11.20
C ARG A 355 20.37 -3.87 -12.09
N LYS A 356 20.06 -2.70 -12.61
CA LYS A 356 20.96 -1.94 -13.48
C LYS A 356 20.91 -0.46 -13.08
N PRO A 357 22.05 0.24 -13.05
CA PRO A 357 22.08 1.68 -12.87
C PRO A 357 21.50 2.37 -14.10
N ILE A 358 20.58 3.32 -13.86
CA ILE A 358 19.96 4.17 -14.88
C ILE A 358 20.24 5.63 -14.52
N GLU A 359 20.94 6.33 -15.44
CA GLU A 359 21.16 7.76 -15.28
C GLU A 359 19.94 8.56 -15.75
N VAL A 360 19.35 9.35 -14.86
CA VAL A 360 18.15 10.15 -15.14
C VAL A 360 18.11 11.41 -14.30
N GLU A 361 17.93 12.57 -14.93
CA GLU A 361 17.80 13.89 -14.25
C GLU A 361 18.90 14.15 -13.19
N GLY A 362 20.13 13.69 -13.45
CA GLY A 362 21.28 13.84 -12.53
C GLY A 362 21.29 12.90 -11.35
N LEU A 363 20.43 11.86 -11.35
CA LEU A 363 20.44 10.78 -10.38
C LEU A 363 20.87 9.48 -11.04
N THR A 364 21.55 8.61 -10.29
CA THR A 364 21.79 7.21 -10.64
C THR A 364 20.77 6.36 -9.86
N LEU A 365 19.81 5.77 -10.54
CA LEU A 365 18.81 4.89 -9.94
C LEU A 365 19.15 3.43 -10.26
N GLU A 366 19.24 2.61 -9.21
CA GLU A 366 19.36 1.15 -9.35
C GLU A 366 17.97 0.55 -9.56
N LEU A 367 17.61 0.14 -10.79
CA LEU A 367 16.28 -0.38 -11.09
C LEU A 367 16.29 -1.86 -11.43
N PRO A 368 15.25 -2.61 -11.00
CA PRO A 368 15.14 -4.04 -11.27
C PRO A 368 15.06 -4.30 -12.77
N GLN A 369 15.68 -5.39 -13.20
CA GLN A 369 15.65 -5.89 -14.56
C GLN A 369 14.84 -7.18 -14.64
N VAL A 370 14.50 -7.61 -15.83
CA VAL A 370 13.95 -8.96 -16.04
C VAL A 370 14.97 -10.00 -15.60
N LEU A 371 14.53 -10.97 -14.80
CA LEU A 371 15.37 -12.10 -14.43
C LEU A 371 15.41 -13.11 -15.58
N LEU A 372 16.56 -13.29 -16.18
CA LEU A 372 16.79 -14.31 -17.21
C LEU A 372 17.18 -15.65 -16.56
N LYS A 373 16.54 -16.74 -16.99
CA LYS A 373 16.76 -18.12 -16.46
C LYS A 373 16.85 -19.15 -17.58
#